data_e58c5dda8e81d1713310c194987cf949
#
_entry.id   e58c5dda8e81d1713310c194987cf949
#
_cell.length_a   1.000
_cell.length_b   1.000
_cell.length_c   1.000
_cell.angle_alpha   90.00
_cell.angle_beta   90.00
_cell.angle_gamma   90.00
#
_symmetry.space_group_name_H-M   'P 1'
#
loop_
_entity.id
_entity.type
_entity.pdbx_description
1 polymer ?
#
loop_
_entity_poly.entity_id
_entity_poly.type
_entity_poly.pdbx_seq_one_letter_code
_entity_poly.pdbx_strand_id
1 'polypeptide(L)'
;MTSTRSQVKYDSKFEKEAHEIMQGCEYHPEERIFYLVPKHYEPDFVYTHRGKTWYIEAKGRFRTSEEARKYVIIAETLSPKEELVFLFQRANTPMPGSRRRKDGTRYTMEEWAEKHGFRWYTLETIPTGWRR
;
A
#
# COMPACT_ATOMS: atom_id res chain seq x y z
N MET A 1 2.46 16.69 -43.01
CA MET A 1 2.50 16.11 -41.77
C MET A 1 3.78 16.10 -41.10
N THR A 2 4.25 17.07 -40.73
CA THR A 2 5.58 17.12 -40.24
C THR A 2 5.65 17.62 -38.86
N SER A 3 4.58 18.20 -38.37
CA SER A 3 4.61 18.84 -37.06
C SER A 3 4.84 17.88 -35.89
N THR A 4 4.41 16.63 -36.04
CA THR A 4 4.59 15.68 -34.94
C THR A 4 6.04 15.28 -34.74
N ARG A 5 6.86 15.32 -35.78
CA ARG A 5 8.25 14.98 -35.66
C ARG A 5 9.00 15.93 -34.79
N SER A 6 8.69 17.23 -34.89
CA SER A 6 9.38 18.24 -34.14
C SER A 6 9.07 18.17 -32.63
N GLN A 7 8.04 17.41 -32.26
CA GLN A 7 7.63 17.27 -30.87
C GLN A 7 8.22 16.04 -30.19
N VAL A 8 8.94 15.19 -30.94
CA VAL A 8 9.55 14.00 -30.37
C VAL A 8 10.71 14.41 -29.50
N LYS A 9 10.69 13.90 -28.27
CA LYS A 9 11.76 14.11 -27.32
C LYS A 9 12.51 12.82 -27.09
N TYR A 10 13.81 12.91 -26.92
CA TYR A 10 14.67 11.75 -26.71
C TYR A 10 15.37 11.92 -25.37
N ASP A 11 15.55 10.78 -24.67
CA ASP A 11 16.26 10.78 -23.40
C ASP A 11 17.76 10.95 -23.59
N SER A 12 18.28 10.64 -24.79
CA SER A 12 19.69 10.77 -25.09
C SER A 12 19.93 10.94 -26.59
N LYS A 13 21.13 11.40 -26.92
CA LYS A 13 21.55 11.51 -28.33
C LYS A 13 21.60 10.15 -28.99
N PHE A 14 21.98 9.12 -28.24
CA PHE A 14 22.03 7.77 -28.75
C PHE A 14 20.64 7.27 -29.14
N GLU A 15 19.62 7.56 -28.33
CA GLU A 15 18.26 7.18 -28.65
C GLU A 15 17.78 7.86 -29.93
N LYS A 16 18.17 9.12 -30.13
CA LYS A 16 17.82 9.85 -31.33
C LYS A 16 18.44 9.19 -32.55
N GLU A 17 19.73 8.86 -32.46
CA GLU A 17 20.44 8.19 -33.54
C GLU A 17 19.83 6.83 -33.84
N ALA A 18 19.52 6.07 -32.81
CA ALA A 18 18.89 4.75 -32.97
C ALA A 18 17.53 4.89 -33.66
N HIS A 19 16.71 5.88 -33.26
CA HIS A 19 15.42 6.09 -33.87
C HIS A 19 15.55 6.42 -35.35
N GLU A 20 16.55 7.20 -35.72
CA GLU A 20 16.79 7.54 -37.14
C GLU A 20 17.19 6.32 -37.95
N ILE A 21 17.92 5.39 -37.35
CA ILE A 21 18.38 4.18 -38.05
C ILE A 21 17.32 3.09 -38.02
N MET A 22 16.65 2.91 -36.91
CA MET A 22 15.71 1.81 -36.69
C MET A 22 14.29 2.16 -37.13
N GLN A 23 14.12 2.54 -38.37
CA GLN A 23 12.83 2.98 -38.88
C GLN A 23 11.75 1.88 -38.91
N GLY A 24 12.14 0.63 -38.78
CA GLY A 24 11.20 -0.47 -38.70
C GLY A 24 10.67 -0.69 -37.29
N CYS A 25 11.14 0.08 -36.31
CA CYS A 25 10.74 -0.05 -34.91
C CYS A 25 9.97 1.18 -34.47
N GLU A 26 9.05 0.98 -33.53
CA GLU A 26 8.30 2.07 -32.95
C GLU A 26 9.06 2.64 -31.77
N TYR A 27 9.25 3.95 -31.74
CA TYR A 27 9.96 4.60 -30.64
C TYR A 27 8.96 4.97 -29.54
N HIS A 28 9.22 4.54 -28.30
CA HIS A 28 8.36 4.78 -27.14
C HIS A 28 6.91 4.39 -27.45
N PRO A 29 6.67 3.11 -27.74
CA PRO A 29 5.30 2.65 -28.02
C PRO A 29 4.40 2.86 -26.81
N GLU A 30 3.11 2.92 -27.03
CA GLU A 30 2.14 3.11 -25.96
C GLU A 30 1.94 1.84 -25.14
N GLU A 31 2.35 0.70 -25.66
CA GLU A 31 2.23 -0.55 -24.94
C GLU A 31 3.03 -0.52 -23.64
N ARG A 32 2.44 -1.08 -22.62
CA ARG A 32 3.08 -1.22 -21.30
C ARG A 32 3.12 -2.68 -20.92
N ILE A 33 4.24 -3.09 -20.37
CA ILE A 33 4.39 -4.44 -19.87
C ILE A 33 4.31 -4.36 -18.34
N PHE A 34 3.28 -5.00 -17.77
CA PHE A 34 3.13 -5.08 -16.32
C PHE A 34 3.83 -6.33 -15.83
N TYR A 35 4.60 -6.19 -14.76
CA TYR A 35 5.28 -7.35 -14.18
C TYR A 35 5.15 -7.30 -12.67
N LEU A 36 5.19 -8.50 -12.06
CA LEU A 36 5.03 -8.64 -10.63
C LEU A 36 6.38 -8.92 -9.99
N VAL A 37 6.63 -8.25 -8.86
CA VAL A 37 7.83 -8.46 -8.07
C VAL A 37 7.38 -9.03 -6.73
N PRO A 38 7.81 -10.24 -6.36
CA PRO A 38 7.46 -10.81 -5.08
C PRO A 38 8.01 -9.96 -3.94
N LYS A 39 7.17 -9.72 -2.95
CA LYS A 39 7.55 -9.01 -1.72
C LYS A 39 7.14 -9.85 -0.54
N HIS A 40 7.82 -9.66 0.56
CA HIS A 40 7.53 -10.36 1.81
C HIS A 40 6.96 -9.40 2.82
N TYR A 41 6.05 -9.91 3.63
CA TYR A 41 5.53 -9.19 4.77
C TYR A 41 5.80 -10.00 6.03
N GLU A 42 6.42 -9.39 7.01
CA GLU A 42 6.68 -10.01 8.30
C GLU A 42 5.87 -9.29 9.36
N PRO A 43 4.83 -9.94 9.91
CA PRO A 43 4.03 -9.32 10.97
C PRO A 43 4.84 -9.16 12.26
N ASP A 44 4.45 -8.18 13.06
CA ASP A 44 5.12 -7.98 14.35
C ASP A 44 4.80 -9.11 15.33
N PHE A 45 3.58 -9.64 15.30
CA PHE A 45 3.17 -10.76 16.16
C PHE A 45 2.27 -11.70 15.39
N VAL A 46 2.24 -12.94 15.83
CA VAL A 46 1.34 -13.96 15.27
C VAL A 46 0.63 -14.66 16.42
N TYR A 47 -0.69 -14.78 16.31
CA TYR A 47 -1.49 -15.54 17.27
C TYR A 47 -2.24 -16.60 16.52
N THR A 48 -2.15 -17.84 16.98
CA THR A 48 -2.84 -18.99 16.36
C THR A 48 -3.75 -19.63 17.40
N HIS A 49 -5.00 -19.87 17.01
CA HIS A 49 -5.95 -20.52 17.89
C HIS A 49 -6.98 -21.25 17.07
N ARG A 50 -7.17 -22.55 17.35
CA ARG A 50 -8.18 -23.39 16.72
C ARG A 50 -8.16 -23.31 15.18
N GLY A 51 -6.96 -23.41 14.63
CA GLY A 51 -6.79 -23.45 13.17
C GLY A 51 -6.87 -22.12 12.47
N LYS A 52 -7.07 -21.03 13.20
CA LYS A 52 -7.05 -19.69 12.64
C LYS A 52 -5.79 -18.94 13.10
N THR A 53 -5.24 -18.14 12.20
CA THR A 53 -4.03 -17.36 12.46
C THR A 53 -4.33 -15.89 12.32
N TRP A 54 -3.91 -15.12 13.31
CA TRP A 54 -3.98 -13.66 13.27
C TRP A 54 -2.58 -13.09 13.17
N TYR A 55 -2.37 -12.27 12.14
CA TYR A 55 -1.13 -11.52 11.99
C TYR A 55 -1.40 -10.14 12.58
N ILE A 56 -0.59 -9.75 13.56
CA ILE A 56 -0.82 -8.52 14.33
C ILE A 56 0.26 -7.52 13.97
N GLU A 57 -0.19 -6.37 13.46
CA GLU A 57 0.72 -5.29 13.11
C GLU A 57 0.58 -4.17 14.15
N ALA A 58 1.69 -3.88 14.85
CA ALA A 58 1.70 -2.80 15.84
C ALA A 58 2.06 -1.49 15.15
N LYS A 59 1.22 -0.46 15.33
CA LYS A 59 1.44 0.84 14.68
C LYS A 59 1.26 1.98 15.65
N GLY A 60 2.29 2.83 15.75
CA GLY A 60 2.15 4.12 16.38
C GLY A 60 1.53 5.12 15.40
N ARG A 61 1.93 5.03 14.13
CA ARG A 61 1.36 5.84 13.05
C ARG A 61 1.76 5.24 11.70
N PHE A 62 0.99 5.56 10.67
CA PHE A 62 1.42 5.30 9.30
C PHE A 62 2.23 6.51 8.83
N ARG A 63 3.32 6.26 8.14
CA ARG A 63 4.18 7.34 7.65
C ARG A 63 3.69 7.91 6.33
N THR A 64 3.16 7.05 5.46
CA THR A 64 2.68 7.45 4.14
C THR A 64 1.39 6.72 3.79
N SER A 65 0.68 7.25 2.80
CA SER A 65 -0.51 6.57 2.27
C SER A 65 -0.16 5.24 1.63
N GLU A 66 1.01 5.16 1.01
CA GLU A 66 1.47 3.91 0.39
C GLU A 66 1.71 2.83 1.43
N GLU A 67 2.24 3.20 2.58
CA GLU A 67 2.42 2.23 3.67
C GLU A 67 1.09 1.66 4.10
N ALA A 68 0.09 2.51 4.30
CA ALA A 68 -1.24 2.05 4.70
C ALA A 68 -1.85 1.15 3.63
N ARG A 69 -1.73 1.54 2.37
CA ARG A 69 -2.29 0.76 1.26
C ARG A 69 -1.68 -0.63 1.18
N LYS A 70 -0.41 -0.76 1.53
CA LYS A 70 0.28 -2.05 1.52
C LYS A 70 -0.48 -3.08 2.32
N TYR A 71 -1.01 -2.71 3.47
CA TYR A 71 -1.73 -3.65 4.33
C TYR A 71 -3.05 -4.09 3.72
N VAL A 72 -3.71 -3.23 2.98
CA VAL A 72 -4.94 -3.60 2.27
C VAL A 72 -4.61 -4.67 1.23
N ILE A 73 -3.51 -4.49 0.50
CA ILE A 73 -3.07 -5.45 -0.52
C ILE A 73 -2.69 -6.78 0.13
N ILE A 74 -1.95 -6.74 1.23
CA ILE A 74 -1.57 -7.96 1.96
C ILE A 74 -2.82 -8.73 2.41
N ALA A 75 -3.79 -8.02 2.96
CA ALA A 75 -5.01 -8.66 3.45
C ALA A 75 -5.77 -9.40 2.35
N GLU A 76 -5.72 -8.88 1.12
CA GLU A 76 -6.39 -9.52 -0.02
C GLU A 76 -5.76 -10.87 -0.39
N THR A 77 -4.52 -11.12 0.02
CA THR A 77 -3.84 -12.37 -0.28
C THR A 77 -4.08 -13.45 0.77
N LEU A 78 -4.69 -13.11 1.89
CA LEU A 78 -4.88 -14.04 3.00
C LEU A 78 -6.06 -14.97 2.76
N SER A 79 -5.96 -16.19 3.31
CA SER A 79 -7.05 -17.16 3.25
C SER A 79 -8.11 -16.82 4.31
N PRO A 80 -9.31 -17.44 4.25
CA PRO A 80 -10.33 -17.22 5.27
C PRO A 80 -9.88 -17.62 6.69
N LYS A 81 -8.85 -18.46 6.81
CA LYS A 81 -8.32 -18.86 8.10
C LYS A 81 -7.23 -17.94 8.63
N GLU A 82 -6.96 -16.85 7.91
CA GLU A 82 -5.94 -15.88 8.27
C GLU A 82 -6.57 -14.51 8.33
N GLU A 83 -6.13 -13.71 9.28
CA GLU A 83 -6.62 -12.34 9.40
C GLU A 83 -5.50 -11.42 9.83
N LEU A 84 -5.41 -10.27 9.16
CA LEU A 84 -4.48 -9.20 9.54
C LEU A 84 -5.23 -8.23 10.45
N VAL A 85 -4.71 -7.99 11.64
CA VAL A 85 -5.31 -7.09 12.61
C VAL A 85 -4.28 -6.09 13.08
N PHE A 86 -4.74 -4.95 13.59
CA PHE A 86 -3.85 -3.90 14.03
C PHE A 86 -3.88 -3.72 15.54
N LEU A 87 -2.71 -3.43 16.09
CA LEU A 87 -2.55 -2.99 17.45
C LEU A 87 -2.07 -1.55 17.38
N PHE A 88 -2.95 -0.60 17.67
CA PHE A 88 -2.62 0.82 17.61
C PHE A 88 -2.16 1.32 18.97
N GLN A 89 -1.13 2.14 18.97
CA GLN A 89 -0.71 2.80 20.19
C GLN A 89 -1.81 3.78 20.64
N ARG A 90 -2.30 4.58 19.69
CA ARG A 90 -3.43 5.50 19.90
C ARG A 90 -4.30 5.44 18.66
N ALA A 91 -5.52 4.94 18.81
CA ALA A 91 -6.39 4.69 17.68
C ALA A 91 -6.82 5.98 16.96
N ASN A 92 -6.85 7.09 17.66
CA ASN A 92 -7.26 8.37 17.08
C ASN A 92 -6.12 9.15 16.43
N THR A 93 -4.97 8.51 16.19
CA THR A 93 -3.85 9.14 15.48
C THR A 93 -4.26 9.46 14.05
N PRO A 94 -4.01 10.70 13.56
CA PRO A 94 -4.38 11.06 12.20
C PRO A 94 -3.65 10.22 11.15
N MET A 95 -4.37 9.93 10.06
CA MET A 95 -3.76 9.29 8.90
C MET A 95 -2.87 10.29 8.16
N PRO A 96 -1.80 9.80 7.49
CA PRO A 96 -0.90 10.68 6.74
C PRO A 96 -1.66 11.43 5.65
N GLY A 97 -1.37 12.71 5.53
CA GLY A 97 -1.99 13.55 4.52
C GLY A 97 -3.43 13.93 4.78
N SER A 98 -3.98 13.53 5.93
CA SER A 98 -5.36 13.87 6.25
C SER A 98 -5.51 15.36 6.50
N ARG A 99 -6.64 15.92 6.03
CA ARG A 99 -6.94 17.34 6.22
C ARG A 99 -7.89 17.51 7.39
N ARG A 100 -7.82 18.70 8.01
CA ARG A 100 -8.73 19.03 9.09
C ARG A 100 -10.15 19.18 8.55
N ARG A 101 -11.10 18.52 9.17
CA ARG A 101 -12.51 18.61 8.82
C ARG A 101 -13.12 19.90 9.41
N LYS A 102 -14.35 20.20 9.01
CA LYS A 102 -15.04 21.40 9.52
C LYS A 102 -15.17 21.39 11.03
N ASP A 103 -15.31 20.22 11.64
CA ASP A 103 -15.43 20.09 13.09
C ASP A 103 -14.08 20.08 13.81
N GLY A 104 -12.99 20.26 13.08
CA GLY A 104 -11.65 20.31 13.64
C GLY A 104 -10.96 18.97 13.74
N THR A 105 -11.66 17.86 13.45
CA THR A 105 -11.06 16.53 13.50
C THR A 105 -10.38 16.18 12.19
N ARG A 106 -9.63 15.07 12.21
CA ARG A 106 -8.98 14.52 11.02
C ARG A 106 -9.35 13.05 10.89
N TYR A 107 -9.15 12.52 9.68
CA TYR A 107 -9.34 11.11 9.42
C TYR A 107 -8.27 10.33 10.20
N THR A 108 -8.69 9.38 11.04
CA THR A 108 -7.80 8.69 11.97
C THR A 108 -7.52 7.26 11.56
N MET A 109 -6.54 6.64 12.24
CA MET A 109 -6.19 5.24 12.00
C MET A 109 -7.38 4.31 12.27
N GLU A 110 -8.14 4.55 13.33
CA GLU A 110 -9.30 3.71 13.63
C GLU A 110 -10.36 3.82 12.54
N GLU A 111 -10.60 5.01 12.02
CA GLU A 111 -11.54 5.20 10.93
C GLU A 111 -11.06 4.51 9.65
N TRP A 112 -9.75 4.61 9.39
CA TRP A 112 -9.16 3.94 8.24
C TRP A 112 -9.30 2.43 8.36
N ALA A 113 -8.99 1.87 9.52
CA ALA A 113 -9.09 0.43 9.74
C ALA A 113 -10.52 -0.05 9.56
N GLU A 114 -11.49 0.65 10.13
CA GLU A 114 -12.90 0.29 10.00
C GLU A 114 -13.38 0.37 8.56
N LYS A 115 -12.96 1.40 7.83
CA LYS A 115 -13.31 1.57 6.43
C LYS A 115 -12.83 0.39 5.58
N HIS A 116 -11.66 -0.14 5.89
CA HIS A 116 -11.08 -1.24 5.13
C HIS A 116 -11.36 -2.63 5.72
N GLY A 117 -12.20 -2.69 6.74
CA GLY A 117 -12.61 -3.95 7.33
C GLY A 117 -11.59 -4.59 8.25
N PHE A 118 -10.62 -3.84 8.73
CA PHE A 118 -9.64 -4.35 9.67
C PHE A 118 -10.15 -4.23 11.11
N ARG A 119 -9.94 -5.28 11.89
CA ARG A 119 -10.10 -5.19 13.34
C ARG A 119 -8.89 -4.50 13.92
N TRP A 120 -9.09 -3.70 14.93
CA TRP A 120 -8.01 -3.01 15.60
C TRP A 120 -8.22 -3.03 17.11
N TYR A 121 -7.11 -2.94 17.82
CA TYR A 121 -7.10 -2.94 19.29
C TYR A 121 -6.04 -1.96 19.78
N THR A 122 -6.18 -1.53 21.02
CA THR A 122 -5.10 -0.89 21.76
C THR A 122 -4.69 -1.86 22.86
N LEU A 123 -3.61 -1.55 23.59
CA LEU A 123 -3.16 -2.45 24.66
C LEU A 123 -4.23 -2.67 25.74
N GLU A 124 -5.14 -1.71 25.89
CA GLU A 124 -6.23 -1.81 26.85
C GLU A 124 -7.36 -2.71 26.38
N THR A 125 -7.46 -2.95 25.07
CA THR A 125 -8.60 -3.66 24.49
C THR A 125 -8.24 -4.95 23.81
N ILE A 126 -6.98 -5.40 23.88
CA ILE A 126 -6.57 -6.64 23.23
C ILE A 126 -7.38 -7.83 23.75
N PRO A 127 -7.63 -8.85 22.88
CA PRO A 127 -8.32 -10.05 23.31
C PRO A 127 -7.57 -10.76 24.43
N THR A 128 -8.32 -11.40 25.32
CA THR A 128 -7.74 -12.12 26.46
C THR A 128 -6.72 -13.17 26.01
N GLY A 129 -6.97 -13.85 24.89
CA GLY A 129 -6.08 -14.89 24.38
C GLY A 129 -4.70 -14.38 23.98
N TRP A 130 -4.54 -13.06 23.71
CA TRP A 130 -3.23 -12.51 23.39
C TRP A 130 -2.38 -12.25 24.63
N ARG A 131 -3.00 -12.25 25.81
CA ARG A 131 -2.29 -12.13 27.07
C ARG A 131 -1.76 -13.50 27.45
N ARG A 132 -0.77 -13.54 28.30
CA ARG A 132 -0.16 -14.81 28.62
C ARG A 132 -1.11 -15.85 29.09
#